data_f63d5d88641c8bb9833a4f680fa40a5d
#
_entry.id   f63d5d88641c8bb9833a4f680fa40a5d
#
_cell.length_a   1.000
_cell.length_b   1.000
_cell.length_c   1.000
_cell.angle_alpha   90.00
_cell.angle_beta   90.00
_cell.angle_gamma   90.00
#
_symmetry.space_group_name_H-M   'P 1'
#
loop_
_entity.id
_entity.type
_entity.pdbx_description
1 polymer ?
#
loop_
_entity_poly.entity_id
_entity_poly.type
_entity_poly.pdbx_seq_one_letter_code
_entity_poly.pdbx_strand_id
1 'polypeptide(L)'
;MVKVIKSMIVLFVIILCTVKVSYSAEKEVLLKTTSTWDNTEYKKLKIKTPEATVLKIIINVDEELPMHKHDLVNIAYVNKGTLTVITDENKEITLPEGEVLPELVGTYHYGKNTGNVPVELIVFYLGQKGTPLSVNK
;
A
#
# COMPACT_ATOMS: atom_id res chain seq x y z
N MET A 1 -62.54 26.19 55.85
CA MET A 1 -62.25 25.14 54.80
C MET A 1 -60.96 25.48 54.15
N VAL A 2 -59.88 24.79 54.51
CA VAL A 2 -58.53 24.97 53.95
C VAL A 2 -58.29 23.88 52.93
N LYS A 3 -58.14 24.23 51.63
CA LYS A 3 -57.79 23.29 50.57
C LYS A 3 -56.27 23.03 50.60
N VAL A 4 -55.87 21.87 50.94
CA VAL A 4 -54.46 21.40 50.84
C VAL A 4 -54.23 21.02 49.40
N ILE A 5 -53.39 21.83 48.70
CA ILE A 5 -52.87 21.51 47.35
C ILE A 5 -51.69 20.60 47.53
N LYS A 6 -51.86 19.28 47.18
CA LYS A 6 -50.73 18.36 47.11
C LYS A 6 -49.92 18.65 45.87
N SER A 7 -48.72 19.21 46.05
CA SER A 7 -47.72 19.40 44.98
C SER A 7 -47.10 18.03 44.68
N MET A 8 -47.39 17.52 43.49
CA MET A 8 -46.76 16.31 42.95
C MET A 8 -45.43 16.67 42.28
N ILE A 9 -44.34 16.42 42.96
CA ILE A 9 -43.00 16.56 42.37
C ILE A 9 -42.75 15.35 41.47
N VAL A 10 -42.78 15.54 40.15
CA VAL A 10 -42.39 14.54 39.18
C VAL A 10 -40.86 14.56 39.06
N LEU A 11 -40.19 13.60 39.60
CA LEU A 11 -38.77 13.41 39.52
C LEU A 11 -38.42 12.82 38.12
N PHE A 12 -37.95 13.68 37.21
CA PHE A 12 -37.48 13.23 35.92
C PHE A 12 -36.05 12.66 36.08
N VAL A 13 -35.92 11.34 36.16
CA VAL A 13 -34.62 10.65 36.13
C VAL A 13 -34.16 10.60 34.68
N ILE A 14 -33.24 11.50 34.30
CA ILE A 14 -32.53 11.42 33.00
C ILE A 14 -31.47 10.31 33.11
N ILE A 15 -31.80 9.12 32.58
CA ILE A 15 -30.82 8.07 32.41
C ILE A 15 -29.90 8.48 31.27
N LEU A 16 -28.73 9.01 31.60
CA LEU A 16 -27.65 9.33 30.64
C LEU A 16 -27.06 8.00 30.18
N CYS A 17 -27.59 7.44 29.09
CA CYS A 17 -27.04 6.26 28.46
C CYS A 17 -25.71 6.64 27.79
N THR A 18 -24.57 6.46 28.46
CA THR A 18 -23.25 6.65 27.88
C THR A 18 -22.98 5.53 26.88
N VAL A 19 -23.23 5.79 25.60
CA VAL A 19 -22.81 4.89 24.52
C VAL A 19 -21.29 4.90 24.48
N LYS A 20 -20.66 3.83 24.98
CA LYS A 20 -19.24 3.61 24.77
C LYS A 20 -19.04 3.25 23.29
N VAL A 21 -18.62 4.20 22.47
CA VAL A 21 -18.15 3.91 21.11
C VAL A 21 -16.84 3.16 21.25
N SER A 22 -16.87 1.85 20.99
CA SER A 22 -15.68 1.03 20.92
C SER A 22 -15.08 1.19 19.53
N TYR A 23 -13.94 1.88 19.41
CA TYR A 23 -13.16 1.89 18.20
C TYR A 23 -12.31 0.61 18.16
N SER A 24 -12.63 -0.31 17.25
CA SER A 24 -11.74 -1.43 16.93
C SER A 24 -10.90 -1.04 15.69
N ALA A 25 -9.61 -1.38 15.73
CA ALA A 25 -8.75 -1.22 14.55
C ALA A 25 -9.17 -2.24 13.49
N GLU A 26 -9.49 -1.79 12.28
CA GLU A 26 -9.69 -2.65 11.13
C GLU A 26 -8.34 -3.04 10.54
N LYS A 27 -8.24 -4.29 10.05
CA LYS A 27 -7.04 -4.84 9.41
C LYS A 27 -7.44 -5.47 8.10
N GLU A 28 -6.77 -5.04 7.04
CA GLU A 28 -6.91 -5.61 5.72
C GLU A 28 -5.55 -6.16 5.26
N VAL A 29 -5.55 -7.32 4.63
CA VAL A 29 -4.34 -7.91 4.02
C VAL A 29 -4.32 -7.48 2.55
N LEU A 30 -3.55 -6.45 2.23
CA LEU A 30 -3.42 -5.94 0.87
C LEU A 30 -2.62 -6.88 -0.04
N LEU A 31 -1.64 -7.60 0.51
CA LEU A 31 -0.84 -8.59 -0.21
C LEU A 31 -0.35 -9.69 0.72
N LYS A 32 -0.44 -10.94 0.26
CA LYS A 32 0.26 -12.09 0.86
C LYS A 32 0.66 -13.02 -0.28
N THR A 33 1.94 -13.10 -0.59
CA THR A 33 2.43 -13.85 -1.74
C THR A 33 3.79 -14.49 -1.47
N THR A 34 4.10 -15.54 -2.23
CA THR A 34 5.43 -16.18 -2.32
C THR A 34 6.04 -16.00 -3.71
N SER A 35 5.39 -15.21 -4.57
CA SER A 35 5.79 -14.98 -5.96
C SER A 35 5.65 -13.52 -6.36
N THR A 36 6.29 -13.17 -7.45
CA THR A 36 6.12 -11.91 -8.17
C THR A 36 4.78 -11.87 -8.92
N TRP A 37 4.42 -10.71 -9.48
CA TRP A 37 3.15 -10.53 -10.18
C TRP A 37 2.97 -11.42 -11.43
N ASP A 38 4.07 -11.90 -12.04
CA ASP A 38 4.05 -12.83 -13.18
C ASP A 38 4.06 -14.31 -12.76
N ASN A 39 3.84 -14.60 -11.45
CA ASN A 39 3.87 -15.90 -10.81
C ASN A 39 5.26 -16.57 -10.72
N THR A 40 6.35 -15.82 -10.91
CA THR A 40 7.70 -16.35 -10.65
C THR A 40 7.91 -16.44 -9.14
N GLU A 41 8.18 -17.64 -8.63
CA GLU A 41 8.41 -17.88 -7.20
C GLU A 41 9.67 -17.16 -6.71
N TYR A 42 9.61 -16.55 -5.53
CA TYR A 42 10.78 -15.99 -4.88
C TYR A 42 11.79 -17.08 -4.52
N LYS A 43 13.02 -16.86 -4.93
CA LYS A 43 14.14 -17.74 -4.53
C LYS A 43 14.50 -17.51 -3.06
N LYS A 44 15.18 -18.49 -2.44
CA LYS A 44 15.71 -18.35 -1.09
C LYS A 44 16.61 -17.10 -0.99
N LEU A 45 16.23 -16.16 -0.13
CA LEU A 45 17.03 -14.96 0.12
C LEU A 45 18.28 -15.31 0.92
N LYS A 46 19.45 -14.88 0.44
CA LYS A 46 20.73 -15.02 1.13
C LYS A 46 21.14 -13.67 1.71
N ILE A 47 20.50 -13.27 2.82
CA ILE A 47 20.75 -12.00 3.48
C ILE A 47 21.50 -12.26 4.79
N LYS A 48 22.71 -11.71 4.92
CA LYS A 48 23.50 -11.75 6.16
C LYS A 48 23.23 -10.51 7.02
N THR A 49 23.21 -9.35 6.38
CA THR A 49 22.92 -8.05 7.02
C THR A 49 21.73 -7.46 6.26
N PRO A 50 20.53 -7.57 6.80
CA PRO A 50 19.33 -7.03 6.15
C PRO A 50 19.35 -5.49 6.15
N GLU A 51 18.91 -4.90 5.06
CA GLU A 51 18.66 -3.48 4.90
C GLU A 51 17.28 -3.29 4.27
N ALA A 52 16.44 -2.50 4.94
CA ALA A 52 15.14 -2.11 4.42
C ALA A 52 15.20 -0.65 3.96
N THR A 53 14.67 -0.39 2.78
CA THR A 53 14.55 0.96 2.22
C THR A 53 13.12 1.20 1.79
N VAL A 54 12.60 2.39 2.03
CA VAL A 54 11.29 2.82 1.54
C VAL A 54 11.49 4.06 0.69
N LEU A 55 11.01 4.02 -0.55
CA LEU A 55 11.01 5.17 -1.46
C LEU A 55 9.59 5.65 -1.72
N LYS A 56 9.46 6.95 -1.87
CA LYS A 56 8.33 7.57 -2.55
C LYS A 56 8.80 7.97 -3.95
N ILE A 57 8.10 7.47 -4.97
CA ILE A 57 8.39 7.75 -6.39
C ILE A 57 7.19 8.46 -6.98
N ILE A 58 7.43 9.52 -7.77
CA ILE A 58 6.40 10.23 -8.52
C ILE A 58 6.73 10.09 -9.99
N ILE A 59 5.74 9.64 -10.79
CA ILE A 59 5.82 9.54 -12.25
C ILE A 59 4.75 10.49 -12.82
N ASN A 60 5.17 11.58 -13.45
CA ASN A 60 4.25 12.55 -14.01
C ASN A 60 3.43 11.94 -15.16
N VAL A 61 2.39 12.64 -15.58
CA VAL A 61 1.60 12.24 -16.76
C VAL A 61 2.53 12.14 -17.97
N ASP A 62 2.35 11.09 -18.77
CA ASP A 62 3.18 10.75 -19.95
C ASP A 62 4.65 10.42 -19.66
N GLU A 63 5.05 10.33 -18.38
CA GLU A 63 6.40 9.95 -17.96
C GLU A 63 6.52 8.43 -17.77
N GLU A 64 7.72 7.91 -18.00
CA GLU A 64 8.11 6.53 -17.71
C GLU A 64 9.48 6.47 -17.04
N LEU A 65 9.70 5.43 -16.25
CA LEU A 65 10.99 5.14 -15.62
C LEU A 65 11.94 4.49 -16.63
N PRO A 66 13.26 4.63 -16.45
CA PRO A 66 14.23 3.87 -17.26
C PRO A 66 14.01 2.35 -17.14
N MET A 67 14.33 1.60 -18.20
CA MET A 67 14.36 0.15 -18.17
C MET A 67 15.39 -0.33 -17.13
N HIS A 68 14.96 -1.07 -16.12
CA HIS A 68 15.79 -1.51 -15.00
C HIS A 68 15.34 -2.88 -14.47
N LYS A 69 16.13 -3.46 -13.60
CA LYS A 69 15.78 -4.66 -12.84
C LYS A 69 16.12 -4.49 -11.36
N HIS A 70 15.54 -5.34 -10.53
CA HIS A 70 15.87 -5.46 -9.11
C HIS A 70 16.50 -6.81 -8.83
N ASP A 71 17.60 -6.84 -8.08
CA ASP A 71 18.23 -8.07 -7.60
C ASP A 71 17.86 -8.39 -6.13
N LEU A 72 16.79 -7.77 -5.63
CA LEU A 72 16.23 -7.90 -4.29
C LEU A 72 14.70 -7.89 -4.35
N VAL A 73 14.04 -8.34 -3.26
CA VAL A 73 12.57 -8.31 -3.20
C VAL A 73 12.11 -6.89 -2.91
N ASN A 74 11.13 -6.44 -3.68
CA ASN A 74 10.47 -5.17 -3.47
C ASN A 74 8.96 -5.27 -3.73
N ILE A 75 8.23 -4.43 -3.02
CA ILE A 75 6.77 -4.34 -3.08
C ILE A 75 6.42 -2.88 -3.29
N ALA A 76 5.69 -2.58 -4.35
CA ALA A 76 5.18 -1.25 -4.62
C ALA A 76 3.68 -1.16 -4.27
N TYR A 77 3.29 -0.07 -3.61
CA TYR A 77 1.90 0.31 -3.37
C TYR A 77 1.58 1.54 -4.22
N VAL A 78 0.51 1.47 -5.00
CA VAL A 78 0.02 2.61 -5.79
C VAL A 78 -0.81 3.51 -4.88
N ASN A 79 -0.16 4.54 -4.34
CA ASN A 79 -0.81 5.49 -3.43
C ASN A 79 -1.74 6.47 -4.18
N LYS A 80 -1.47 6.71 -5.48
CA LYS A 80 -2.28 7.56 -6.34
C LYS A 80 -2.02 7.25 -7.82
N GLY A 81 -3.06 7.42 -8.65
CA GLY A 81 -2.96 7.34 -10.11
C GLY A 81 -3.05 5.90 -10.65
N THR A 82 -2.54 5.69 -11.85
CA THR A 82 -2.56 4.39 -12.53
C THR A 82 -1.18 4.08 -13.10
N LEU A 83 -0.55 3.03 -12.56
CA LEU A 83 0.75 2.53 -12.98
C LEU A 83 0.57 1.39 -14.00
N THR A 84 1.29 1.42 -15.10
CA THR A 84 1.50 0.24 -15.95
C THR A 84 2.96 -0.18 -15.88
N VAL A 85 3.23 -1.44 -15.57
CA VAL A 85 4.58 -2.02 -15.58
C VAL A 85 4.72 -2.93 -16.79
N ILE A 86 5.80 -2.77 -17.54
CA ILE A 86 6.06 -3.46 -18.79
C ILE A 86 7.45 -4.09 -18.74
N THR A 87 7.54 -5.38 -19.05
CA THR A 87 8.81 -6.11 -19.13
C THR A 87 9.47 -5.92 -20.50
N ASP A 88 10.76 -6.27 -20.61
CA ASP A 88 11.49 -6.28 -21.89
C ASP A 88 10.98 -7.39 -22.84
N GLU A 89 10.16 -8.34 -22.37
CA GLU A 89 9.40 -9.31 -23.18
C GLU A 89 7.99 -8.84 -23.55
N ASN A 90 7.63 -7.57 -23.27
CA ASN A 90 6.32 -6.98 -23.47
C ASN A 90 5.16 -7.64 -22.68
N LYS A 91 5.45 -8.30 -21.56
CA LYS A 91 4.40 -8.63 -20.58
C LYS A 91 4.07 -7.37 -19.81
N GLU A 92 2.80 -7.15 -19.53
CA GLU A 92 2.37 -5.95 -18.82
C GLU A 92 1.32 -6.22 -17.75
N ILE A 93 1.28 -5.35 -16.75
CA ILE A 93 0.23 -5.29 -15.73
C ILE A 93 -0.09 -3.81 -15.46
N THR A 94 -1.38 -3.51 -15.33
CA THR A 94 -1.85 -2.16 -14.97
C THR A 94 -2.52 -2.19 -13.61
N LEU A 95 -2.09 -1.28 -12.74
CA LEU A 95 -2.52 -1.18 -11.35
C LEU A 95 -3.10 0.23 -11.08
N PRO A 96 -4.38 0.32 -10.71
CA PRO A 96 -4.96 1.56 -10.20
C PRO A 96 -4.51 1.86 -8.76
N GLU A 97 -4.91 3.03 -8.27
CA GLU A 97 -4.76 3.44 -6.88
C GLU A 97 -5.29 2.38 -5.91
N GLY A 98 -4.56 2.12 -4.82
CA GLY A 98 -4.88 1.13 -3.81
C GLY A 98 -4.30 -0.27 -4.06
N GLU A 99 -3.83 -0.56 -5.25
CA GLU A 99 -3.26 -1.87 -5.61
C GLU A 99 -1.80 -2.02 -5.16
N VAL A 100 -1.41 -3.27 -4.91
CA VAL A 100 -0.06 -3.64 -4.49
C VAL A 100 0.60 -4.53 -5.53
N LEU A 101 1.81 -4.18 -5.92
CA LEU A 101 2.62 -4.92 -6.89
C LEU A 101 3.77 -5.64 -6.19
N PRO A 102 3.79 -6.99 -6.16
CA PRO A 102 5.00 -7.74 -5.89
C PRO A 102 5.88 -7.73 -7.14
N GLU A 103 6.93 -6.91 -7.13
CA GLU A 103 7.76 -6.63 -8.30
C GLU A 103 8.61 -7.82 -8.74
N LEU A 104 9.05 -7.78 -10.00
CA LEU A 104 9.91 -8.80 -10.60
C LEU A 104 11.34 -8.73 -10.02
N VAL A 105 11.95 -9.90 -9.80
CA VAL A 105 13.34 -10.02 -9.38
C VAL A 105 14.16 -10.57 -10.53
N GLY A 106 15.20 -9.83 -10.94
CA GLY A 106 16.13 -10.22 -12.00
C GLY A 106 15.62 -10.00 -13.44
N THR A 107 14.38 -9.58 -13.63
CA THR A 107 13.77 -9.30 -14.96
C THR A 107 13.76 -7.81 -15.24
N TYR A 108 14.19 -7.41 -16.43
CA TYR A 108 14.14 -6.02 -16.86
C TYR A 108 12.72 -5.58 -17.13
N HIS A 109 12.35 -4.43 -16.57
CA HIS A 109 11.04 -3.80 -16.70
C HIS A 109 11.12 -2.30 -16.48
N TYR A 110 10.03 -1.60 -16.76
CA TYR A 110 9.87 -0.19 -16.45
C TYR A 110 8.42 0.10 -16.06
N GLY A 111 8.24 1.12 -15.24
CA GLY A 111 6.94 1.66 -14.88
C GLY A 111 6.59 2.87 -15.73
N LYS A 112 5.35 2.98 -16.17
CA LYS A 112 4.81 4.09 -16.95
C LYS A 112 3.53 4.61 -16.33
N ASN A 113 3.35 5.91 -16.33
CA ASN A 113 2.08 6.53 -16.02
C ASN A 113 1.17 6.46 -17.25
N THR A 114 0.11 5.67 -17.17
CA THR A 114 -0.89 5.53 -18.24
C THR A 114 -2.22 6.21 -17.88
N GLY A 115 -2.25 6.93 -16.75
CA GLY A 115 -3.39 7.71 -16.31
C GLY A 115 -3.29 9.18 -16.70
N ASN A 116 -4.21 9.99 -16.16
CA ASN A 116 -4.32 11.42 -16.40
C ASN A 116 -3.94 12.30 -15.19
N VAL A 117 -3.39 11.67 -14.14
CA VAL A 117 -2.85 12.32 -12.95
C VAL A 117 -1.48 11.72 -12.64
N PRO A 118 -0.60 12.42 -11.90
CA PRO A 118 0.67 11.83 -11.48
C PRO A 118 0.46 10.53 -10.69
N VAL A 119 1.27 9.51 -10.99
CA VAL A 119 1.36 8.30 -10.18
C VAL A 119 2.24 8.57 -8.98
N GLU A 120 1.80 8.18 -7.79
CA GLU A 120 2.57 8.21 -6.56
C GLU A 120 2.72 6.78 -6.05
N LEU A 121 3.95 6.30 -5.94
CA LEU A 121 4.27 4.97 -5.43
C LEU A 121 4.97 5.08 -4.07
N ILE A 122 4.64 4.15 -3.18
CA ILE A 122 5.44 3.84 -2.00
C ILE A 122 6.05 2.47 -2.22
N VAL A 123 7.37 2.39 -2.30
CA VAL A 123 8.06 1.14 -2.65
C VAL A 123 8.93 0.69 -1.49
N PHE A 124 8.71 -0.53 -1.02
CA PHE A 124 9.44 -1.18 0.06
C PHE A 124 10.45 -2.15 -0.54
N TYR A 125 11.70 -2.00 -0.18
CA TYR A 125 12.80 -2.85 -0.59
C TYR A 125 13.37 -3.59 0.62
N LEU A 126 13.68 -4.88 0.46
CA LEU A 126 14.39 -5.66 1.46
C LEU A 126 15.51 -6.46 0.79
N GLY A 127 16.74 -6.20 1.17
CA GLY A 127 17.91 -6.83 0.60
C GLY A 127 19.08 -6.94 1.54
N GLN A 128 20.21 -7.37 0.99
CA GLN A 128 21.49 -7.34 1.67
C GLN A 128 21.99 -5.90 1.70
N LYS A 129 22.50 -5.44 2.85
CA LYS A 129 23.07 -4.11 3.00
C LYS A 129 24.07 -3.77 1.87
N GLY A 130 23.85 -2.61 1.26
CA GLY A 130 24.67 -2.09 0.16
C GLY A 130 24.32 -2.66 -1.23
N THR A 131 23.29 -3.49 -1.37
CA THR A 131 22.79 -3.92 -2.68
C THR A 131 22.08 -2.73 -3.36
N PRO A 132 22.40 -2.40 -4.64
CA PRO A 132 21.66 -1.38 -5.37
C PRO A 132 20.17 -1.69 -5.43
N LEU A 133 19.31 -0.68 -5.27
CA LEU A 133 17.85 -0.86 -5.32
C LEU A 133 17.38 -1.22 -6.72
N SER A 134 18.07 -0.73 -7.76
CA SER A 134 17.83 -1.05 -9.16
C SER A 134 19.13 -1.02 -9.97
N VAL A 135 19.13 -1.73 -11.09
CA VAL A 135 20.22 -1.76 -12.08
C VAL A 135 19.63 -1.46 -13.45
N ASN A 136 20.05 -0.35 -14.08
CA ASN A 136 19.60 0.02 -15.41
C ASN A 136 20.14 -0.94 -16.47
N LYS A 137 19.39 -1.07 -17.58
CA LYS A 137 19.77 -1.88 -18.74
C LYS A 137 20.80 -1.15 -19.61
#